data_caf6322579296ae46133571b650a1688
#
_entry.id   caf6322579296ae46133571b650a1688
#
_cell.length_a   1.000
_cell.length_b   1.000
_cell.length_c   1.000
_cell.angle_alpha   90.00
_cell.angle_beta   90.00
_cell.angle_gamma   90.00
#
_symmetry.space_group_name_H-M   'P 1'
#
loop_
_entity.id
_entity.type
_entity.pdbx_description
1 polymer ?
#
loop_
_entity_poly.entity_id
_entity_poly.type
_entity_poly.pdbx_seq_one_letter_code
_entity_poly.pdbx_strand_id
1 'polypeptide(L)'
;MKHIRRKITVSVLGTMLFVFAALLATVNIFIPEYLTSEAQKAIIWEDERKDPVPLTEATDSEEEHFLTSDVRYLEVEEGLAESEHLSKAEYQLREYCRKEKPTADEFHTLKTVGSRFVFRITHVEADEYEDAYSYILYVDVGAVMQYSAYLNAVFFAVLAVLSVLVCLFGRKLGGYVERAHESQKWFFQNVSHELKTPMMAV
;
A
#
# COMPACT_ATOMS: atom_id res chain seq x y z
N MET A 1 -28.75 32.02 -1.40
CA MET A 1 -27.94 31.53 -2.52
C MET A 1 -26.51 31.15 -2.14
N LYS A 2 -25.75 31.93 -1.37
CA LYS A 2 -24.43 31.51 -0.84
C LYS A 2 -24.45 30.11 -0.19
N HIS A 3 -25.56 29.69 0.40
CA HIS A 3 -25.77 28.40 1.04
C HIS A 3 -25.76 27.22 0.07
N ILE A 4 -26.33 27.36 -1.12
CA ILE A 4 -26.39 26.26 -2.14
C ILE A 4 -25.00 26.04 -2.73
N ARG A 5 -24.31 27.12 -3.07
CA ARG A 5 -22.90 27.05 -3.53
C ARG A 5 -22.02 26.29 -2.54
N ARG A 6 -22.11 26.67 -1.26
CA ARG A 6 -21.34 26.05 -0.18
C ARG A 6 -21.68 24.59 -0.04
N LYS A 7 -22.96 24.22 -0.10
CA LYS A 7 -23.40 22.81 0.00
C LYS A 7 -22.85 21.96 -1.14
N ILE A 8 -22.92 22.42 -2.39
CA ILE A 8 -22.39 21.68 -3.56
C ILE A 8 -20.89 21.51 -3.44
N THR A 9 -20.14 22.59 -3.18
CA THR A 9 -18.69 22.52 -3.03
C THR A 9 -18.26 21.59 -1.90
N VAL A 10 -18.94 21.67 -0.75
CA VAL A 10 -18.66 20.81 0.41
C VAL A 10 -18.98 19.34 0.11
N SER A 11 -20.10 19.07 -0.59
CA SER A 11 -20.47 17.70 -0.98
C SER A 11 -19.44 17.07 -1.93
N VAL A 12 -19.04 17.81 -2.98
CA VAL A 12 -18.02 17.32 -3.95
C VAL A 12 -16.68 17.11 -3.25
N LEU A 13 -16.26 18.05 -2.40
CA LEU A 13 -15.02 17.92 -1.64
C LEU A 13 -15.06 16.75 -0.68
N GLY A 14 -16.19 16.55 0.01
CA GLY A 14 -16.39 15.41 0.92
C GLY A 14 -16.32 14.07 0.21
N THR A 15 -17.00 13.94 -0.94
CA THR A 15 -16.93 12.71 -1.75
C THR A 15 -15.52 12.44 -2.24
N MET A 16 -14.81 13.48 -2.69
CA MET A 16 -13.44 13.36 -3.17
C MET A 16 -12.51 12.92 -2.03
N LEU A 17 -12.61 13.54 -0.85
CA LEU A 17 -11.83 13.15 0.33
C LEU A 17 -12.09 11.70 0.74
N PHE A 18 -13.35 11.26 0.69
CA PHE A 18 -13.73 9.87 1.01
C PHE A 18 -13.07 8.89 0.04
N VAL A 19 -13.13 9.14 -1.27
CA VAL A 19 -12.49 8.28 -2.29
C VAL A 19 -10.97 8.23 -2.07
N PHE A 20 -10.32 9.37 -1.84
CA PHE A 20 -8.89 9.38 -1.58
C PHE A 20 -8.51 8.68 -0.27
N ALA A 21 -9.30 8.84 0.78
CA ALA A 21 -9.08 8.12 2.04
C ALA A 21 -9.20 6.60 1.85
N ALA A 22 -10.17 6.13 1.06
CA ALA A 22 -10.32 4.72 0.71
C ALA A 22 -9.11 4.20 -0.08
N LEU A 23 -8.63 4.95 -1.08
CA LEU A 23 -7.42 4.60 -1.85
C LEU A 23 -6.17 4.54 -0.96
N LEU A 24 -5.98 5.53 -0.09
CA LEU A 24 -4.86 5.54 0.85
C LEU A 24 -4.92 4.36 1.83
N ALA A 25 -6.11 4.04 2.34
CA ALA A 25 -6.30 2.87 3.19
C ALA A 25 -5.93 1.58 2.46
N THR A 26 -6.37 1.43 1.20
CA THR A 26 -6.03 0.29 0.35
C THR A 26 -4.51 0.16 0.20
N VAL A 27 -3.81 1.21 -0.20
CA VAL A 27 -2.35 1.20 -0.38
C VAL A 27 -1.60 0.88 0.91
N ASN A 28 -2.04 1.42 2.05
CA ASN A 28 -1.31 1.27 3.31
C ASN A 28 -1.63 -0.01 4.08
N ILE A 29 -2.74 -0.68 3.79
CA ILE A 29 -3.13 -1.93 4.43
C ILE A 29 -2.80 -3.13 3.53
N PHE A 30 -3.30 -3.13 2.29
CA PHE A 30 -3.19 -4.30 1.41
C PHE A 30 -1.77 -4.51 0.86
N ILE A 31 -1.02 -3.45 0.52
CA ILE A 31 0.34 -3.63 0.00
C ILE A 31 1.26 -4.31 1.02
N PRO A 32 1.35 -3.86 2.29
CA PRO A 32 2.18 -4.53 3.28
C PRO A 32 1.78 -5.99 3.55
N GLU A 33 0.47 -6.29 3.60
CA GLU A 33 -0.01 -7.65 3.79
C GLU A 33 0.32 -8.54 2.59
N TYR A 34 0.09 -8.04 1.38
CA TYR A 34 0.41 -8.74 0.15
C TYR A 34 1.91 -9.06 0.06
N LEU A 35 2.77 -8.06 0.27
CA LEU A 35 4.22 -8.25 0.25
C LEU A 35 4.71 -9.24 1.31
N THR A 36 4.13 -9.21 2.50
CA THR A 36 4.46 -10.17 3.56
C THR A 36 4.06 -11.59 3.15
N SER A 37 2.86 -11.75 2.57
CA SER A 37 2.38 -13.05 2.08
C SER A 37 3.24 -13.59 0.93
N GLU A 38 3.62 -12.73 -0.03
CA GLU A 38 4.50 -13.13 -1.14
C GLU A 38 5.91 -13.49 -0.66
N ALA A 39 6.46 -12.74 0.31
CA ALA A 39 7.74 -13.08 0.91
C ALA A 39 7.70 -14.43 1.64
N GLN A 40 6.62 -14.75 2.34
CA GLN A 40 6.45 -16.05 2.98
C GLN A 40 6.41 -17.20 1.96
N LYS A 41 5.65 -17.03 0.88
CA LYS A 41 5.59 -18.05 -0.21
C LYS A 41 6.96 -18.23 -0.86
N ALA A 42 7.68 -17.14 -1.13
CA ALA A 42 9.01 -17.21 -1.71
C ALA A 42 10.00 -17.96 -0.80
N ILE A 43 9.94 -17.73 0.51
CA ILE A 43 10.77 -18.45 1.50
C ILE A 43 10.42 -19.93 1.53
N ILE A 44 9.13 -20.32 1.53
CA ILE A 44 8.69 -21.72 1.50
C ILE A 44 9.21 -22.40 0.23
N TRP A 45 9.01 -21.77 -0.92
CA TRP A 45 9.42 -22.32 -2.20
C TRP A 45 10.95 -22.55 -2.29
N GLU A 46 11.74 -21.61 -1.74
CA GLU A 46 13.20 -21.74 -1.71
C GLU A 46 13.67 -22.79 -0.71
N ASP A 47 13.00 -22.93 0.43
CA ASP A 47 13.28 -23.94 1.45
C ASP A 47 13.00 -25.36 0.91
N GLU A 48 11.86 -25.57 0.25
CA GLU A 48 11.47 -26.83 -0.37
C GLU A 48 12.38 -27.22 -1.56
N ARG A 49 12.92 -26.23 -2.29
CA ARG A 49 13.82 -26.46 -3.42
C ARG A 49 15.20 -27.04 -3.00
N LYS A 50 15.61 -26.82 -1.76
CA LYS A 50 16.87 -27.35 -1.23
C LYS A 50 16.80 -28.81 -0.86
N ASP A 51 15.64 -29.33 -0.51
CA ASP A 51 15.47 -30.75 -0.35
C ASP A 51 15.63 -31.41 -1.73
N PRO A 52 16.54 -32.42 -1.89
CA PRO A 52 16.73 -33.09 -3.17
C PRO A 52 15.49 -33.92 -3.50
N VAL A 53 14.47 -33.27 -4.06
CA VAL A 53 13.32 -33.96 -4.65
C VAL A 53 13.88 -34.82 -5.79
N PRO A 54 13.66 -36.14 -5.79
CA PRO A 54 14.12 -36.99 -6.87
C PRO A 54 13.54 -36.48 -8.18
N LEU A 55 14.40 -36.30 -9.18
CA LEU A 55 14.18 -35.73 -10.53
C LEU A 55 13.04 -36.35 -11.37
N THR A 56 12.12 -37.08 -10.77
CA THR A 56 11.04 -37.79 -11.47
C THR A 56 9.69 -37.11 -11.49
N GLU A 57 9.50 -36.02 -10.75
CA GLU A 57 8.22 -35.25 -10.75
C GLU A 57 8.45 -33.72 -10.87
N ALA A 58 9.20 -33.34 -11.90
CA ALA A 58 9.16 -31.95 -12.36
C ALA A 58 7.79 -31.73 -13.01
N THR A 59 6.79 -31.44 -12.21
CA THR A 59 5.50 -30.91 -12.67
C THR A 59 5.74 -29.49 -13.16
N ASP A 60 5.41 -29.22 -14.44
CA ASP A 60 5.52 -27.95 -15.18
C ASP A 60 4.67 -26.81 -14.60
N SER A 61 4.79 -26.51 -13.32
CA SER A 61 4.21 -25.28 -12.73
C SER A 61 5.34 -24.42 -12.17
N GLU A 62 6.14 -23.86 -13.09
CA GLU A 62 7.00 -22.71 -12.78
C GLU A 62 6.13 -21.46 -12.52
N GLU A 63 5.35 -21.46 -11.45
CA GLU A 63 4.88 -20.22 -10.85
C GLU A 63 6.07 -19.59 -10.10
N GLU A 64 6.91 -18.91 -10.86
CA GLU A 64 8.01 -18.11 -10.31
C GLU A 64 7.38 -17.00 -9.45
N HIS A 65 7.45 -17.15 -8.12
CA HIS A 65 6.96 -16.11 -7.21
C HIS A 65 7.82 -14.85 -7.38
N PHE A 66 7.17 -13.71 -7.46
CA PHE A 66 7.77 -12.39 -7.72
C PHE A 66 9.01 -12.07 -6.85
N LEU A 67 9.08 -12.59 -5.62
CA LEU A 67 10.17 -12.33 -4.67
C LEU A 67 11.16 -13.48 -4.51
N THR A 68 11.09 -14.53 -5.31
CA THR A 68 11.97 -15.71 -5.15
C THR A 68 13.44 -15.36 -5.34
N SER A 69 13.76 -14.45 -6.27
CA SER A 69 15.13 -13.98 -6.50
C SER A 69 15.71 -13.15 -5.35
N ASP A 70 14.87 -12.68 -4.42
CA ASP A 70 15.26 -11.82 -3.30
C ASP A 70 15.42 -12.58 -1.99
N VAL A 71 15.18 -13.90 -1.97
CA VAL A 71 15.41 -14.75 -0.80
C VAL A 71 16.90 -14.89 -0.56
N ARG A 72 17.32 -14.63 0.67
CA ARG A 72 18.71 -14.70 1.09
C ARG A 72 18.86 -15.58 2.32
N TYR A 73 20.08 -16.09 2.50
CA TYR A 73 20.48 -16.94 3.61
C TYR A 73 21.39 -16.21 4.55
N LEU A 74 21.24 -16.50 5.83
CA LEU A 74 22.12 -16.01 6.87
C LEU A 74 22.30 -17.10 7.95
N GLU A 75 23.51 -17.51 8.24
CA GLU A 75 23.77 -18.43 9.34
C GLU A 75 23.68 -17.74 10.69
N VAL A 76 23.08 -18.44 11.67
CA VAL A 76 22.86 -17.88 13.02
C VAL A 76 24.15 -17.88 13.83
N GLU A 77 24.98 -18.93 13.71
CA GLU A 77 26.12 -19.21 14.58
C GLU A 77 27.49 -18.87 14.00
N GLU A 78 27.55 -18.34 12.79
CA GLU A 78 28.81 -18.02 12.13
C GLU A 78 29.71 -17.06 12.90
N GLY A 79 30.99 -17.36 12.87
CA GLY A 79 32.02 -16.60 13.55
C GLY A 79 32.19 -15.17 13.00
N LEU A 80 32.79 -14.30 13.79
CA LEU A 80 33.03 -12.87 13.53
C LEU A 80 33.74 -12.58 12.18
N ALA A 81 34.35 -13.55 11.53
CA ALA A 81 35.14 -13.36 10.32
C ALA A 81 34.30 -13.10 9.04
N GLU A 82 33.09 -13.65 8.94
CA GLU A 82 32.21 -13.45 7.79
C GLU A 82 31.25 -12.24 7.92
N SER A 83 31.25 -11.59 9.06
CA SER A 83 30.42 -10.41 9.29
C SER A 83 30.84 -9.16 8.48
N GLU A 84 31.99 -9.17 7.83
CA GLU A 84 32.49 -8.01 7.07
C GLU A 84 31.68 -7.69 5.81
N HIS A 85 30.88 -8.61 5.31
CA HIS A 85 30.07 -8.41 4.10
C HIS A 85 28.58 -8.16 4.38
N LEU A 86 28.15 -8.24 5.64
CA LEU A 86 26.75 -8.02 6.01
C LEU A 86 26.40 -6.53 6.05
N SER A 87 25.26 -6.18 5.49
CA SER A 87 24.69 -4.86 5.70
C SER A 87 24.39 -4.64 7.20
N LYS A 88 24.32 -3.38 7.63
CA LYS A 88 23.97 -3.04 9.01
C LYS A 88 22.59 -3.63 9.41
N ALA A 89 21.66 -3.72 8.47
CA ALA A 89 20.32 -4.25 8.71
C ALA A 89 20.35 -5.78 8.88
N GLU A 90 21.12 -6.49 8.07
CA GLU A 90 21.33 -7.94 8.18
C GLU A 90 22.04 -8.32 9.48
N TYR A 91 23.03 -7.52 9.88
CA TYR A 91 23.65 -7.69 11.18
C TYR A 91 22.64 -7.55 12.34
N GLN A 92 21.71 -6.58 12.26
CA GLN A 92 20.65 -6.43 13.25
C GLN A 92 19.68 -7.62 13.24
N LEU A 93 19.36 -8.19 12.07
CA LEU A 93 18.54 -9.39 11.96
C LEU A 93 19.20 -10.58 12.65
N ARG A 94 20.47 -10.84 12.37
CA ARG A 94 21.24 -11.92 12.98
C ARG A 94 21.34 -11.76 14.51
N GLU A 95 21.66 -10.56 14.97
CA GLU A 95 21.75 -10.26 16.42
C GLU A 95 20.39 -10.44 17.12
N TYR A 96 19.30 -10.05 16.45
CA TYR A 96 17.96 -10.30 16.95
C TYR A 96 17.66 -11.80 17.09
N CYS A 97 17.92 -12.60 16.06
CA CYS A 97 17.69 -14.05 16.09
C CYS A 97 18.53 -14.74 17.16
N ARG A 98 19.79 -14.32 17.33
CA ARG A 98 20.69 -14.87 18.35
C ARG A 98 20.23 -14.54 19.78
N LYS A 99 19.71 -13.32 20.01
CA LYS A 99 19.31 -12.85 21.33
C LYS A 99 17.93 -13.32 21.74
N GLU A 100 16.96 -13.14 20.88
CA GLU A 100 15.54 -13.43 21.18
C GLU A 100 15.17 -14.89 20.94
N LYS A 101 15.97 -15.63 20.14
CA LYS A 101 15.75 -17.04 19.78
C LYS A 101 14.29 -17.30 19.37
N PRO A 102 13.79 -16.63 18.32
CA PRO A 102 12.42 -16.81 17.88
C PRO A 102 12.15 -18.28 17.51
N THR A 103 10.88 -18.67 17.59
CA THR A 103 10.45 -20.05 17.30
C THR A 103 10.90 -20.45 15.90
N ALA A 104 11.51 -21.62 15.77
CA ALA A 104 11.87 -22.19 14.48
C ALA A 104 10.61 -22.56 13.69
N ASP A 105 10.74 -22.62 12.37
CA ASP A 105 9.69 -22.99 11.41
C ASP A 105 8.46 -22.06 11.39
N GLU A 106 8.46 -21.00 12.17
CA GLU A 106 7.45 -19.94 12.11
C GLU A 106 7.97 -18.72 11.36
N PHE A 107 7.03 -17.98 10.73
CA PHE A 107 7.36 -16.73 10.07
C PHE A 107 7.37 -15.57 11.05
N HIS A 108 8.45 -14.82 11.01
CA HIS A 108 8.66 -13.64 11.84
C HIS A 108 8.87 -12.41 10.96
N THR A 109 8.60 -11.24 11.54
CA THR A 109 8.85 -9.96 10.88
C THR A 109 9.67 -9.07 11.80
N LEU A 110 10.81 -8.56 11.29
CA LEU A 110 11.64 -7.61 12.00
C LEU A 110 11.71 -6.29 11.22
N LYS A 111 11.40 -5.20 11.89
CA LYS A 111 11.55 -3.84 11.35
C LYS A 111 12.83 -3.21 11.90
N THR A 112 13.72 -2.81 11.00
CA THR A 112 14.96 -2.10 11.30
C THR A 112 14.95 -0.69 10.69
N VAL A 113 16.02 0.07 10.87
CA VAL A 113 16.14 1.39 10.24
C VAL A 113 16.41 1.21 8.73
N GLY A 114 15.40 1.47 7.93
CA GLY A 114 15.47 1.41 6.46
C GLY A 114 15.14 0.07 5.82
N SER A 115 14.95 -1.01 6.62
CA SER A 115 14.62 -2.35 6.14
C SER A 115 13.48 -2.97 6.93
N ARG A 116 12.75 -3.87 6.30
CA ARG A 116 11.77 -4.73 6.95
C ARG A 116 11.93 -6.14 6.45
N PHE A 117 12.38 -7.02 7.33
CA PHE A 117 12.63 -8.41 7.02
C PHE A 117 11.39 -9.26 7.34
N VAL A 118 11.04 -10.13 6.40
CA VAL A 118 10.21 -11.31 6.64
C VAL A 118 11.17 -12.48 6.65
N PHE A 119 11.19 -13.28 7.70
CA PHE A 119 12.17 -14.35 7.85
C PHE A 119 11.59 -15.59 8.54
N ARG A 120 12.25 -16.71 8.34
CA ARG A 120 12.02 -17.99 8.99
C ARG A 120 13.36 -18.56 9.41
N ILE A 121 13.41 -19.20 10.58
CA ILE A 121 14.58 -19.94 11.04
C ILE A 121 14.32 -21.41 10.79
N THR A 122 15.23 -22.06 10.08
CA THR A 122 15.19 -23.50 9.82
C THR A 122 16.35 -24.16 10.54
N HIS A 123 16.05 -25.23 11.27
CA HIS A 123 17.05 -26.07 11.92
C HIS A 123 17.33 -27.29 11.04
N VAL A 124 18.60 -27.54 10.79
CA VAL A 124 19.07 -28.75 10.15
C VAL A 124 19.63 -29.64 11.24
N GLU A 125 19.06 -30.86 11.37
CA GLU A 125 19.57 -31.87 12.31
C GLU A 125 20.93 -32.39 11.83
N ALA A 126 21.81 -32.75 12.80
CA ALA A 126 23.08 -33.35 12.51
C ALA A 126 22.87 -34.67 11.76
N ASP A 127 23.64 -34.89 10.71
CA ASP A 127 23.73 -36.17 10.02
C ASP A 127 25.12 -36.79 10.21
N GLU A 128 25.42 -37.88 9.47
CA GLU A 128 26.70 -38.60 9.57
C GLU A 128 27.90 -37.76 9.11
N TYR A 129 27.68 -36.63 8.40
CA TYR A 129 28.72 -35.84 7.75
C TYR A 129 28.73 -34.35 8.21
N GLU A 130 27.62 -33.85 8.75
CA GLU A 130 27.49 -32.45 9.14
C GLU A 130 26.93 -32.29 10.56
N ASP A 131 27.46 -31.34 11.32
CA ASP A 131 26.93 -30.93 12.63
C ASP A 131 25.59 -30.19 12.47
N ALA A 132 24.72 -30.28 13.48
CA ALA A 132 23.47 -29.52 13.48
C ALA A 132 23.73 -28.00 13.37
N TYR A 133 23.07 -27.35 12.44
CA TYR A 133 23.18 -25.89 12.26
C TYR A 133 21.80 -25.25 12.05
N SER A 134 21.75 -23.94 12.20
CA SER A 134 20.56 -23.16 12.00
C SER A 134 20.82 -22.02 11.03
N TYR A 135 19.93 -21.83 10.09
CA TYR A 135 20.00 -20.73 9.15
C TYR A 135 18.70 -19.93 9.12
N ILE A 136 18.83 -18.69 8.71
CA ILE A 136 17.73 -17.74 8.55
C ILE A 136 17.50 -17.57 7.05
N LEU A 137 16.30 -17.90 6.60
CA LEU A 137 15.81 -17.52 5.29
C LEU A 137 15.08 -16.20 5.43
N TYR A 138 15.43 -15.19 4.65
CA TYR A 138 14.82 -13.87 4.77
C TYR A 138 14.65 -13.17 3.43
N VAL A 139 13.66 -12.27 3.39
CA VAL A 139 13.42 -11.32 2.30
C VAL A 139 13.33 -9.92 2.89
N ASP A 140 14.05 -8.96 2.31
CA ASP A 140 13.91 -7.54 2.68
C ASP A 140 12.82 -6.86 1.83
N VAL A 141 11.65 -6.70 2.43
CA VAL A 141 10.52 -5.96 1.82
C VAL A 141 10.59 -4.44 2.11
N GLY A 142 11.62 -3.97 2.80
CA GLY A 142 11.74 -2.57 3.24
C GLY A 142 11.86 -1.60 2.07
N ALA A 143 12.63 -1.95 1.03
CA ALA A 143 12.79 -1.12 -0.15
C ALA A 143 11.44 -0.89 -0.86
N VAL A 144 10.64 -1.94 -1.05
CA VAL A 144 9.32 -1.84 -1.67
C VAL A 144 8.37 -1.01 -0.81
N MET A 145 8.46 -1.14 0.51
CA MET A 145 7.65 -0.32 1.42
C MET A 145 8.01 1.18 1.41
N GLN A 146 9.24 1.54 1.09
CA GLN A 146 9.59 2.95 0.88
C GLN A 146 8.84 3.56 -0.29
N TYR A 147 8.59 2.80 -1.37
CA TYR A 147 7.77 3.27 -2.50
C TYR A 147 6.33 3.61 -2.07
N SER A 148 5.76 2.92 -1.07
CA SER A 148 4.44 3.28 -0.55
C SER A 148 4.41 4.66 0.09
N ALA A 149 5.49 5.09 0.74
CA ALA A 149 5.61 6.44 1.30
C ALA A 149 5.67 7.51 0.19
N TYR A 150 6.41 7.25 -0.90
CA TYR A 150 6.43 8.14 -2.07
C TYR A 150 5.06 8.21 -2.74
N LEU A 151 4.38 7.07 -2.93
CA LEU A 151 3.02 7.04 -3.46
C LEU A 151 2.06 7.87 -2.60
N ASN A 152 2.13 7.73 -1.28
CA ASN A 152 1.32 8.54 -0.36
C ASN A 152 1.60 10.04 -0.54
N ALA A 153 2.86 10.46 -0.66
CA ALA A 153 3.22 11.85 -0.90
C ALA A 153 2.64 12.37 -2.22
N VAL A 154 2.72 11.58 -3.30
CA VAL A 154 2.11 11.90 -4.61
C VAL A 154 0.60 12.00 -4.49
N PHE A 155 -0.08 11.07 -3.81
CA PHE A 155 -1.52 11.12 -3.57
C PHE A 155 -1.93 12.40 -2.83
N PHE A 156 -1.21 12.80 -1.79
CA PHE A 156 -1.49 14.04 -1.06
C PHE A 156 -1.29 15.28 -1.94
N ALA A 157 -0.25 15.31 -2.77
CA ALA A 157 -0.01 16.41 -3.69
C ALA A 157 -1.14 16.53 -4.73
N VAL A 158 -1.55 15.42 -5.33
CA VAL A 158 -2.68 15.36 -6.28
C VAL A 158 -3.98 15.80 -5.60
N LEU A 159 -4.25 15.32 -4.39
CA LEU A 159 -5.43 15.71 -3.60
C LEU A 159 -5.45 17.23 -3.34
N ALA A 160 -4.32 17.82 -2.99
CA ALA A 160 -4.20 19.26 -2.76
C ALA A 160 -4.54 20.06 -4.04
N VAL A 161 -3.94 19.67 -5.18
CA VAL A 161 -4.20 20.33 -6.47
C VAL A 161 -5.67 20.21 -6.87
N LEU A 162 -6.25 19.00 -6.78
CA LEU A 162 -7.67 18.78 -7.10
C LEU A 162 -8.59 19.56 -6.17
N SER A 163 -8.26 19.68 -4.88
CA SER A 163 -9.04 20.46 -3.92
C SER A 163 -9.07 21.94 -4.31
N VAL A 164 -7.94 22.51 -4.72
CA VAL A 164 -7.86 23.89 -5.21
C VAL A 164 -8.70 24.06 -6.48
N LEU A 165 -8.60 23.13 -7.44
CA LEU A 165 -9.39 23.15 -8.67
C LEU A 165 -10.90 23.10 -8.37
N VAL A 166 -11.35 22.18 -7.50
CA VAL A 166 -12.76 22.08 -7.07
C VAL A 166 -13.24 23.40 -6.45
N CYS A 167 -12.42 24.05 -5.62
CA CYS A 167 -12.76 25.34 -5.04
C CYS A 167 -12.89 26.43 -6.11
N LEU A 168 -11.97 26.50 -7.07
CA LEU A 168 -11.98 27.48 -8.15
C LEU A 168 -13.18 27.28 -9.09
N PHE A 169 -13.41 26.04 -9.56
CA PHE A 169 -14.54 25.70 -10.41
C PHE A 169 -15.87 25.84 -9.69
N GLY A 170 -15.97 25.45 -8.43
CA GLY A 170 -17.17 25.63 -7.61
C GLY A 170 -17.56 27.10 -7.47
N ARG A 171 -16.58 28.00 -7.36
CA ARG A 171 -16.81 29.46 -7.38
C ARG A 171 -17.37 29.93 -8.73
N LYS A 172 -16.80 29.44 -9.84
CA LYS A 172 -17.20 29.83 -11.20
C LYS A 172 -18.59 29.25 -11.57
N LEU A 173 -18.81 27.96 -11.35
CA LEU A 173 -20.08 27.28 -11.62
C LEU A 173 -21.24 27.88 -10.79
N GLY A 174 -20.99 28.17 -9.52
CA GLY A 174 -21.98 28.83 -8.69
C GLY A 174 -22.46 30.17 -9.23
N GLY A 175 -21.59 30.93 -9.93
CA GLY A 175 -21.98 32.17 -10.61
C GLY A 175 -22.90 31.91 -11.83
N TYR A 176 -22.68 30.86 -12.57
CA TYR A 176 -23.56 30.49 -13.69
C TYR A 176 -24.94 30.02 -13.21
N VAL A 177 -25.01 29.18 -12.18
CA VAL A 177 -26.27 28.73 -11.58
C VAL A 177 -27.07 29.89 -11.02
N GLU A 178 -26.41 30.83 -10.39
CA GLU A 178 -27.05 32.03 -9.84
C GLU A 178 -27.70 32.88 -10.93
N ARG A 179 -26.98 33.14 -12.04
CA ARG A 179 -27.50 33.88 -13.19
C ARG A 179 -28.67 33.16 -13.88
N ALA A 180 -28.55 31.83 -14.03
CA ALA A 180 -29.63 31.03 -14.62
C ALA A 180 -30.90 31.06 -13.76
N HIS A 181 -30.76 31.03 -12.42
CA HIS A 181 -31.88 31.09 -11.50
C HIS A 181 -32.52 32.49 -11.49
N GLU A 182 -31.72 33.57 -11.53
CA GLU A 182 -32.23 34.94 -11.66
C GLU A 182 -32.98 35.14 -12.97
N SER A 183 -32.46 34.63 -14.08
CA SER A 183 -33.12 34.66 -15.38
C SER A 183 -34.46 33.93 -15.38
N GLN A 184 -34.51 32.71 -14.77
CA GLN A 184 -35.79 32.01 -14.59
C GLN A 184 -36.79 32.76 -13.74
N LYS A 185 -36.35 33.34 -12.62
CA LYS A 185 -37.22 34.11 -11.75
C LYS A 185 -37.78 35.34 -12.47
N TRP A 186 -36.95 36.04 -13.23
CA TRP A 186 -37.38 37.19 -14.05
C TRP A 186 -38.39 36.79 -15.10
N PHE A 187 -38.14 35.66 -15.79
CA PHE A 187 -39.09 35.11 -16.78
C PHE A 187 -40.44 34.78 -16.16
N PHE A 188 -40.48 34.06 -15.04
CA PHE A 188 -41.77 33.76 -14.36
C PHE A 188 -42.50 35.01 -13.86
N GLN A 189 -41.77 36.01 -13.39
CA GLN A 189 -42.39 37.29 -12.98
C GLN A 189 -43.03 38.01 -14.16
N ASN A 190 -42.34 38.10 -15.29
CA ASN A 190 -42.88 38.77 -16.50
C ASN A 190 -44.07 37.99 -17.09
N VAL A 191 -43.99 36.68 -17.24
CA VAL A 191 -45.12 35.83 -17.72
C VAL A 191 -46.31 35.98 -16.78
N SER A 192 -46.09 36.01 -15.47
CA SER A 192 -47.20 36.22 -14.50
C SER A 192 -47.83 37.61 -14.61
N HIS A 193 -47.08 38.64 -14.96
CA HIS A 193 -47.59 39.99 -15.20
C HIS A 193 -48.36 40.08 -16.49
N GLU A 194 -47.87 39.49 -17.58
CA GLU A 194 -48.54 39.49 -18.89
C GLU A 194 -49.83 38.67 -18.87
N LEU A 195 -49.88 37.58 -18.11
CA LEU A 195 -51.10 36.76 -17.96
C LEU A 195 -52.15 37.42 -17.04
N LYS A 196 -51.77 38.29 -16.12
CA LYS A 196 -52.72 39.03 -15.28
C LYS A 196 -53.48 40.13 -16.05
N THR A 197 -52.83 40.75 -17.03
CA THR A 197 -53.42 41.85 -17.79
C THR A 197 -54.67 41.47 -18.59
N PRO A 198 -54.75 40.34 -19.33
CA PRO A 198 -55.98 39.95 -20.05
C PRO A 198 -57.06 39.42 -19.12
N MET A 199 -56.77 38.89 -17.93
CA MET A 199 -57.78 38.35 -17.00
C MET A 199 -58.51 39.46 -16.19
N MET A 200 -58.02 40.69 -16.17
CA MET A 200 -58.71 41.82 -15.57
C MET A 200 -59.60 42.62 -16.57
N ALA A 201 -59.58 42.23 -17.85
CA ALA A 201 -60.34 42.89 -18.92
C ALA A 201 -61.64 42.16 -19.30
N VAL A 202 -62.01 41.12 -18.54
CA VAL A 202 -63.31 40.42 -18.61
C VAL A 202 -64.02 40.67 -17.29
#